data_81ac78f6be386ea2f80b11245773bf2a
#
_entry.id   81ac78f6be386ea2f80b11245773bf2a
#
_cell.length_a   1.000
_cell.length_b   1.000
_cell.length_c   1.000
_cell.angle_alpha   90.00
_cell.angle_beta   90.00
_cell.angle_gamma   90.00
#
_symmetry.space_group_name_H-M   'P 1'
#
loop_
_entity.id
_entity.type
_entity.pdbx_description
1 polymer ?
#
loop_
_entity_poly.entity_id
_entity_poly.type
_entity_poly.pdbx_seq_one_letter_code
_entity_poly.pdbx_strand_id
1 'polypeptide(L)'
;ITSPVAIHEIGKMNVEGVFHKDKIALVMDHFAPNKDIKSAEHCKCVREFACKNDITNYFDVGEMGIEHALLPEKGLTVAGDVIIGADSHTCTYGALGAFSTGVGSTDMAAGMATGKAWFKVPSAIKFNIVGKPDKWISGKDVILHIIGMIGVDGALYKSMEFVGEGIKYLSMDDRFTIANMAIEAGGKNGIFPVDDLTRAYMKEHSKRPFVEYEADADAEYDEEYTIDLSTLKSTVSFPHLPDNTRTIDEVGDVKIDQVVIGSCTNGRMEDLRTAAEILKGKKVAKGLRVIVIRS
;
A
#
# COMPACT_ATOMS: atom_id res chain seq x y z
N ILE A 1 -6.20 10.55 -7.62
CA ILE A 1 -7.20 10.68 -8.71
C ILE A 1 -8.59 10.94 -8.12
N THR A 2 -8.96 10.28 -7.06
CA THR A 2 -10.32 10.31 -6.46
C THR A 2 -10.56 11.52 -5.56
N SER A 3 -9.52 12.17 -5.01
CA SER A 3 -9.67 13.31 -4.11
C SER A 3 -10.48 14.48 -4.69
N PRO A 4 -10.24 14.97 -5.93
CA PRO A 4 -11.08 16.02 -6.53
C PRO A 4 -12.54 15.61 -6.69
N VAL A 5 -12.79 14.32 -6.97
CA VAL A 5 -14.17 13.80 -7.09
C VAL A 5 -14.85 13.77 -5.72
N ALA A 6 -14.15 13.31 -4.67
CA ALA A 6 -14.67 13.34 -3.30
C ALA A 6 -14.95 14.77 -2.82
N ILE A 7 -14.08 15.74 -3.14
CA ILE A 7 -14.28 17.16 -2.85
C ILE A 7 -15.54 17.69 -3.55
N HIS A 8 -15.77 17.30 -4.81
CA HIS A 8 -16.97 17.68 -5.54
C HIS A 8 -18.23 17.06 -4.90
N GLU A 9 -18.17 15.82 -4.43
CA GLU A 9 -19.28 15.16 -3.73
C GLU A 9 -19.59 15.85 -2.39
N ILE A 10 -18.57 16.27 -1.62
CA ILE A 10 -18.78 17.09 -0.40
C ILE A 10 -19.55 18.37 -0.73
N GLY A 11 -19.22 19.02 -1.85
CA GLY A 11 -19.93 20.23 -2.29
C GLY A 11 -21.41 20.03 -2.55
N LYS A 12 -21.87 18.80 -2.80
CA LYS A 12 -23.28 18.45 -2.96
C LYS A 12 -23.97 18.10 -1.64
N MET A 13 -23.18 17.79 -0.61
CA MET A 13 -23.66 17.38 0.70
C MET A 13 -23.90 18.61 1.56
N ASN A 14 -24.81 19.36 1.52
CA ASN A 14 -25.17 20.54 2.32
C ASN A 14 -24.53 20.57 3.74
N VAL A 15 -23.19 20.45 3.81
CA VAL A 15 -22.37 20.41 5.03
C VAL A 15 -21.40 21.59 5.06
N GLU A 16 -21.19 22.17 6.23
CA GLU A 16 -20.19 23.22 6.43
C GLU A 16 -18.83 22.62 6.85
N GLY A 17 -17.92 22.50 5.87
CA GLY A 17 -16.53 22.06 6.13
C GLY A 17 -16.36 20.54 6.29
N VAL A 18 -15.39 20.16 7.08
CA VAL A 18 -15.01 18.76 7.36
C VAL A 18 -15.14 18.43 8.83
N PHE A 19 -15.30 17.14 9.17
CA PHE A 19 -15.51 16.74 10.57
C PHE A 19 -14.31 17.08 11.49
N HIS A 20 -13.08 16.95 10.98
CA HIS A 20 -11.87 17.21 11.77
C HIS A 20 -10.65 17.41 10.87
N LYS A 21 -10.11 18.60 10.82
CA LYS A 21 -9.00 18.99 9.91
C LYS A 21 -7.71 18.20 10.13
N ASP A 22 -7.40 17.79 11.38
CA ASP A 22 -6.18 17.06 11.73
C ASP A 22 -6.30 15.55 11.44
N LYS A 23 -7.49 15.06 11.11
CA LYS A 23 -7.76 13.65 10.78
C LYS A 23 -7.79 13.39 9.27
N ILE A 24 -7.57 14.42 8.47
CA ILE A 24 -7.55 14.34 7.00
C ILE A 24 -6.12 14.60 6.54
N ALA A 25 -5.61 13.74 5.66
CA ALA A 25 -4.38 13.95 4.93
C ALA A 25 -4.68 14.08 3.43
N LEU A 26 -4.07 15.07 2.79
CA LEU A 26 -4.16 15.32 1.36
C LEU A 26 -2.75 15.34 0.76
N VAL A 27 -2.49 14.45 -0.18
CA VAL A 27 -1.18 14.29 -0.81
C VAL A 27 -1.31 14.47 -2.32
N MET A 28 -0.43 15.30 -2.91
CA MET A 28 -0.49 15.70 -4.31
C MET A 28 0.40 14.84 -5.20
N ASP A 29 0.42 13.52 -5.00
CA ASP A 29 1.35 12.61 -5.67
C ASP A 29 0.91 12.16 -7.08
N HIS A 30 -0.39 11.93 -7.33
CA HIS A 30 -0.88 11.34 -8.58
C HIS A 30 -0.82 12.27 -9.80
N PHE A 31 -0.87 13.57 -9.58
CA PHE A 31 -0.91 14.56 -10.67
C PHE A 31 0.35 15.43 -10.75
N ALA A 32 1.36 15.14 -9.97
CA ALA A 32 2.61 15.87 -9.98
C ALA A 32 3.77 14.97 -10.49
N PRO A 33 4.62 15.47 -11.40
CA PRO A 33 4.45 16.74 -12.12
C PRO A 33 3.21 16.73 -13.03
N ASN A 34 2.55 17.90 -13.14
CA ASN A 34 1.33 18.00 -13.95
C ASN A 34 1.65 17.78 -15.45
N LYS A 35 0.95 16.83 -16.07
CA LYS A 35 1.15 16.50 -17.50
C LYS A 35 0.34 17.41 -18.44
N ASP A 36 -0.72 18.04 -17.94
CA ASP A 36 -1.65 18.89 -18.70
C ASP A 36 -2.41 19.86 -17.77
N ILE A 37 -3.22 20.74 -18.37
CA ILE A 37 -4.02 21.73 -17.65
C ILE A 37 -5.03 21.04 -16.70
N LYS A 38 -5.65 19.93 -17.11
CA LYS A 38 -6.61 19.21 -16.26
C LYS A 38 -5.95 18.69 -14.99
N SER A 39 -4.74 18.15 -15.10
CA SER A 39 -3.97 17.70 -13.93
C SER A 39 -3.67 18.87 -12.98
N ALA A 40 -3.32 20.04 -13.53
CA ALA A 40 -3.08 21.24 -12.74
C ALA A 40 -4.37 21.76 -12.06
N GLU A 41 -5.51 21.69 -12.73
CA GLU A 41 -6.81 22.05 -12.16
C GLU A 41 -7.21 21.11 -11.02
N HIS A 42 -6.91 19.83 -11.12
CA HIS A 42 -7.10 18.87 -10.02
C HIS A 42 -6.25 19.23 -8.80
N CYS A 43 -4.98 19.55 -9.01
CA CYS A 43 -4.10 20.03 -7.93
C CYS A 43 -4.63 21.32 -7.30
N LYS A 44 -5.08 22.27 -8.13
CA LYS A 44 -5.69 23.52 -7.66
C LYS A 44 -6.93 23.25 -6.80
N CYS A 45 -7.83 22.36 -7.25
CA CYS A 45 -9.04 22.00 -6.50
C CYS A 45 -8.71 21.48 -5.09
N VAL A 46 -7.75 20.57 -4.99
CA VAL A 46 -7.33 20.01 -3.69
C VAL A 46 -6.69 21.07 -2.81
N ARG A 47 -5.84 21.95 -3.37
CA ARG A 47 -5.22 23.06 -2.65
C ARG A 47 -6.26 24.04 -2.09
N GLU A 48 -7.22 24.46 -2.90
CA GLU A 48 -8.30 25.36 -2.48
C GLU A 48 -9.16 24.73 -1.38
N PHE A 49 -9.43 23.43 -1.48
CA PHE A 49 -10.15 22.70 -0.44
C PHE A 49 -9.34 22.62 0.86
N ALA A 50 -8.04 22.31 0.78
CA ALA A 50 -7.14 22.28 1.93
C ALA A 50 -7.10 23.63 2.65
N CYS A 51 -6.91 24.71 1.90
CA CYS A 51 -6.90 26.09 2.43
C CYS A 51 -8.25 26.47 3.06
N LYS A 52 -9.36 26.17 2.37
CA LYS A 52 -10.71 26.51 2.86
C LYS A 52 -11.05 25.84 4.19
N ASN A 53 -10.59 24.59 4.38
CA ASN A 53 -10.89 23.79 5.56
C ASN A 53 -9.74 23.76 6.57
N ASP A 54 -8.69 24.56 6.35
CA ASP A 54 -7.50 24.61 7.22
C ASP A 54 -6.91 23.23 7.53
N ILE A 55 -6.82 22.35 6.49
CA ILE A 55 -6.34 20.97 6.63
C ILE A 55 -4.88 20.96 7.08
N THR A 56 -4.60 20.36 8.21
CA THR A 56 -3.28 20.34 8.83
C THR A 56 -2.29 19.47 8.05
N ASN A 57 -2.72 18.32 7.57
CA ASN A 57 -1.86 17.36 6.87
C ASN A 57 -2.04 17.49 5.36
N TYR A 58 -1.61 18.63 4.82
CA TYR A 58 -1.61 18.88 3.39
C TYR A 58 -0.19 18.93 2.85
N PHE A 59 0.10 18.11 1.85
CA PHE A 59 1.41 17.96 1.22
C PHE A 59 1.31 18.37 -0.24
N ASP A 60 1.68 19.62 -0.53
CA ASP A 60 1.65 20.18 -1.88
C ASP A 60 2.83 19.72 -2.73
N VAL A 61 2.81 20.10 -4.00
CA VAL A 61 3.92 19.87 -4.94
C VAL A 61 5.22 20.47 -4.38
N GLY A 62 6.22 19.62 -4.23
CA GLY A 62 7.51 19.99 -3.62
C GLY A 62 7.69 19.52 -2.17
N GLU A 63 6.60 19.24 -1.45
CA GLU A 63 6.61 18.67 -0.09
C GLU A 63 6.02 17.26 -0.05
N MET A 64 5.45 16.82 -1.16
CA MET A 64 4.84 15.51 -1.31
C MET A 64 5.87 14.39 -1.49
N GLY A 65 5.44 13.18 -1.23
CA GLY A 65 5.99 11.92 -1.69
C GLY A 65 4.85 11.03 -2.18
N ILE A 66 5.10 9.78 -2.51
CA ILE A 66 4.04 8.80 -2.74
C ILE A 66 3.31 8.57 -1.41
N GLU A 67 1.98 8.76 -1.38
CA GLU A 67 1.21 8.82 -0.13
C GLU A 67 1.43 7.60 0.78
N HIS A 68 1.51 6.40 0.18
CA HIS A 68 1.65 5.15 0.94
C HIS A 68 3.06 4.93 1.55
N ALA A 69 4.03 5.74 1.19
CA ALA A 69 5.30 5.83 1.88
C ALA A 69 5.36 7.07 2.78
N LEU A 70 4.87 8.21 2.29
CA LEU A 70 4.91 9.48 2.99
C LEU A 70 4.16 9.45 4.33
N LEU A 71 2.92 8.93 4.36
CA LEU A 71 2.09 8.99 5.56
C LEU A 71 2.66 8.15 6.72
N PRO A 72 3.18 6.93 6.52
CA PRO A 72 3.92 6.20 7.54
C PRO A 72 5.21 6.92 8.00
N GLU A 73 6.02 7.43 7.06
CA GLU A 73 7.25 8.15 7.37
C GLU A 73 7.00 9.46 8.14
N LYS A 74 5.85 10.11 7.93
CA LYS A 74 5.40 11.27 8.71
C LYS A 74 4.73 10.90 10.05
N GLY A 75 4.60 9.60 10.34
CA GLY A 75 3.98 9.10 11.57
C GLY A 75 2.49 9.40 11.68
N LEU A 76 1.81 9.59 10.54
CA LEU A 76 0.38 9.89 10.50
C LEU A 76 -0.48 8.64 10.61
N THR A 77 0.10 7.46 10.39
CA THR A 77 -0.55 6.15 10.46
C THR A 77 0.14 5.30 11.52
N VAL A 78 -0.60 4.69 12.41
CA VAL A 78 -0.08 3.84 13.49
C VAL A 78 -0.99 2.62 13.71
N ALA A 79 -0.51 1.65 14.48
CA ALA A 79 -1.28 0.47 14.86
C ALA A 79 -2.59 0.83 15.57
N GLY A 80 -3.65 0.09 15.25
CA GLY A 80 -4.98 0.28 15.81
C GLY A 80 -5.78 1.42 15.16
N ASP A 81 -5.21 2.18 14.25
CA ASP A 81 -5.97 3.15 13.45
C ASP A 81 -6.96 2.44 12.51
N VAL A 82 -8.11 3.09 12.26
CA VAL A 82 -9.02 2.76 11.16
C VAL A 82 -8.88 3.86 10.11
N ILE A 83 -8.38 3.49 8.93
CA ILE A 83 -8.02 4.43 7.89
C ILE A 83 -8.80 4.13 6.61
N ILE A 84 -9.51 5.13 6.09
CA ILE A 84 -10.10 5.07 4.76
C ILE A 84 -9.34 6.00 3.82
N GLY A 85 -9.15 5.58 2.60
CA GLY A 85 -8.45 6.38 1.59
C GLY A 85 -9.17 6.39 0.25
N ALA A 86 -8.92 7.43 -0.52
CA ALA A 86 -9.44 7.57 -1.89
C ALA A 86 -8.59 6.80 -2.91
N ASP A 87 -7.56 6.10 -2.46
CA ASP A 87 -6.72 5.22 -3.26
C ASP A 87 -6.94 3.75 -2.88
N SER A 88 -6.91 2.85 -3.85
CA SER A 88 -7.14 1.42 -3.63
C SER A 88 -6.04 0.78 -2.77
N HIS A 89 -4.80 1.27 -2.87
CA HIS A 89 -3.65 0.76 -2.11
C HIS A 89 -3.56 1.33 -0.67
N THR A 90 -4.60 2.00 -0.18
CA THR A 90 -4.71 2.41 1.24
C THR A 90 -4.53 1.23 2.20
N CYS A 91 -4.76 0.00 1.77
CA CYS A 91 -4.48 -1.23 2.53
C CYS A 91 -3.01 -1.34 3.01
N THR A 92 -2.08 -0.59 2.44
CA THR A 92 -0.64 -0.55 2.80
C THR A 92 -0.39 -0.41 4.30
N TYR A 93 -1.19 0.39 5.01
CA TYR A 93 -0.95 0.69 6.43
C TYR A 93 -1.27 -0.49 7.36
N GLY A 94 -1.87 -1.57 6.84
CA GLY A 94 -2.00 -2.83 7.56
C GLY A 94 -0.66 -3.47 7.92
N ALA A 95 0.43 -3.09 7.24
CA ALA A 95 1.79 -3.45 7.63
C ALA A 95 2.17 -2.94 9.04
N LEU A 96 1.52 -1.88 9.52
CA LEU A 96 1.68 -1.33 10.87
C LEU A 96 0.64 -1.88 11.88
N GLY A 97 -0.25 -2.79 11.48
CA GLY A 97 -1.35 -3.25 12.33
C GLY A 97 -2.55 -2.31 12.36
N ALA A 98 -2.75 -1.48 11.33
CA ALA A 98 -3.94 -0.66 11.15
C ALA A 98 -4.98 -1.37 10.27
N PHE A 99 -6.28 -1.19 10.55
CA PHE A 99 -7.30 -1.52 9.57
C PHE A 99 -7.39 -0.39 8.55
N SER A 100 -6.89 -0.62 7.37
CA SER A 100 -6.80 0.40 6.33
C SER A 100 -7.31 -0.13 4.99
N THR A 101 -8.14 0.66 4.30
CA THR A 101 -8.79 0.22 3.05
C THR A 101 -9.14 1.38 2.15
N GLY A 102 -9.08 1.13 0.84
CA GLY A 102 -9.60 2.04 -0.17
C GLY A 102 -11.13 2.04 -0.19
N VAL A 103 -11.71 3.22 -0.42
CA VAL A 103 -13.17 3.43 -0.55
C VAL A 103 -13.49 4.28 -1.77
N GLY A 104 -14.73 4.22 -2.22
CA GLY A 104 -15.23 5.05 -3.31
C GLY A 104 -15.27 6.54 -2.95
N SER A 105 -15.30 7.39 -3.98
CA SER A 105 -15.27 8.85 -3.79
C SER A 105 -16.43 9.38 -2.93
N THR A 106 -17.61 8.77 -3.04
CA THR A 106 -18.79 9.17 -2.26
C THR A 106 -18.63 8.80 -0.79
N ASP A 107 -18.12 7.59 -0.51
CA ASP A 107 -17.83 7.15 0.86
C ASP A 107 -16.72 7.98 1.48
N MET A 108 -15.71 8.33 0.69
CA MET A 108 -14.63 9.22 1.13
C MET A 108 -15.17 10.61 1.47
N ALA A 109 -16.05 11.16 0.63
CA ALA A 109 -16.72 12.42 0.89
C ALA A 109 -17.54 12.38 2.19
N ALA A 110 -18.33 11.34 2.39
CA ALA A 110 -19.11 11.14 3.61
C ALA A 110 -18.19 11.01 4.85
N GLY A 111 -17.09 10.24 4.72
CA GLY A 111 -16.08 10.10 5.77
C GLY A 111 -15.45 11.43 6.16
N MET A 112 -15.03 12.23 5.17
CA MET A 112 -14.47 13.58 5.43
C MET A 112 -15.48 14.56 6.04
N ALA A 113 -16.74 14.46 5.64
CA ALA A 113 -17.80 15.33 6.15
C ALA A 113 -18.28 14.96 7.56
N THR A 114 -18.35 13.66 7.88
CA THR A 114 -19.03 13.16 9.09
C THR A 114 -18.11 12.49 10.11
N GLY A 115 -16.90 12.11 9.69
CA GLY A 115 -16.00 11.28 10.47
C GLY A 115 -16.47 9.84 10.65
N LYS A 116 -17.41 9.37 9.84
CA LYS A 116 -18.03 8.06 9.94
C LYS A 116 -18.04 7.35 8.59
N ALA A 117 -17.80 6.05 8.63
CA ALA A 117 -18.04 5.14 7.54
C ALA A 117 -18.65 3.85 8.10
N TRP A 118 -19.41 3.11 7.29
CA TRP A 118 -19.88 1.80 7.70
C TRP A 118 -19.20 0.73 6.85
N PHE A 119 -18.98 -0.42 7.46
CA PHE A 119 -18.44 -1.57 6.77
C PHE A 119 -19.22 -2.81 7.18
N LYS A 120 -19.44 -3.72 6.23
CA LYS A 120 -19.63 -5.12 6.59
C LYS A 120 -18.29 -5.60 7.14
N VAL A 121 -18.24 -6.16 8.33
CA VAL A 121 -17.02 -6.74 8.86
C VAL A 121 -16.54 -7.83 7.90
N PRO A 122 -15.35 -7.70 7.31
CA PRO A 122 -14.84 -8.72 6.40
C PRO A 122 -14.51 -9.99 7.18
N SER A 123 -14.76 -11.16 6.57
CA SER A 123 -14.13 -12.39 7.04
C SER A 123 -12.64 -12.37 6.73
N ALA A 124 -11.87 -13.29 7.29
CA ALA A 124 -10.43 -13.29 7.18
C ALA A 124 -9.88 -14.56 6.52
N ILE A 125 -8.78 -14.38 5.79
CA ILE A 125 -7.90 -15.47 5.33
C ILE A 125 -6.59 -15.33 6.08
N LYS A 126 -6.09 -16.42 6.63
CA LYS A 126 -4.82 -16.47 7.35
C LYS A 126 -3.70 -17.03 6.49
N PHE A 127 -2.61 -16.29 6.40
CA PHE A 127 -1.37 -16.71 5.76
C PHE A 127 -0.31 -16.91 6.84
N ASN A 128 -0.02 -18.17 7.14
CA ASN A 128 1.03 -18.56 8.08
C ASN A 128 2.37 -18.59 7.36
N ILE A 129 3.17 -17.57 7.55
CA ILE A 129 4.48 -17.40 6.93
C ILE A 129 5.53 -18.14 7.76
N VAL A 130 6.23 -19.10 7.18
CA VAL A 130 7.25 -19.91 7.84
C VAL A 130 8.57 -19.87 7.05
N GLY A 131 9.63 -20.39 7.65
CA GLY A 131 10.95 -20.49 7.01
C GLY A 131 11.65 -19.14 6.83
N LYS A 132 12.78 -19.18 6.17
CA LYS A 132 13.64 -18.01 5.89
C LYS A 132 13.84 -17.87 4.39
N PRO A 133 13.65 -16.66 3.81
CA PRO A 133 13.81 -16.48 2.37
C PRO A 133 15.28 -16.59 1.95
N ASP A 134 15.51 -17.07 0.73
CA ASP A 134 16.80 -17.00 0.06
C ASP A 134 17.12 -15.56 -0.35
N LYS A 135 18.40 -15.33 -0.68
CA LYS A 135 18.85 -14.04 -1.19
C LYS A 135 18.02 -13.64 -2.42
N TRP A 136 17.62 -12.40 -2.47
CA TRP A 136 16.80 -11.75 -3.52
C TRP A 136 15.31 -12.07 -3.48
N ILE A 137 14.83 -12.93 -2.60
CA ILE A 137 13.41 -13.10 -2.34
C ILE A 137 12.95 -11.95 -1.41
N SER A 138 11.97 -11.21 -1.85
CA SER A 138 11.43 -10.03 -1.16
C SER A 138 9.92 -10.15 -0.91
N GLY A 139 9.35 -9.20 -0.21
CA GLY A 139 7.89 -9.11 -0.01
C GLY A 139 7.10 -9.14 -1.32
N LYS A 140 7.71 -8.65 -2.43
CA LYS A 140 7.09 -8.70 -3.76
C LYS A 140 6.93 -10.15 -4.25
N ASP A 141 7.94 -10.99 -4.08
CA ASP A 141 7.85 -12.40 -4.47
C ASP A 141 6.80 -13.13 -3.64
N VAL A 142 6.75 -12.84 -2.33
CA VAL A 142 5.76 -13.41 -1.41
C VAL A 142 4.33 -13.09 -1.86
N ILE A 143 4.04 -11.83 -2.09
CA ILE A 143 2.65 -11.44 -2.44
C ILE A 143 2.28 -11.88 -3.86
N LEU A 144 3.20 -11.86 -4.82
CA LEU A 144 2.94 -12.38 -6.16
C LEU A 144 2.69 -13.89 -6.14
N HIS A 145 3.43 -14.65 -5.33
CA HIS A 145 3.18 -16.08 -5.12
C HIS A 145 1.76 -16.30 -4.57
N ILE A 146 1.37 -15.53 -3.54
CA ILE A 146 0.03 -15.62 -2.95
C ILE A 146 -1.05 -15.28 -3.98
N ILE A 147 -0.91 -14.17 -4.71
CA ILE A 147 -1.88 -13.78 -5.75
C ILE A 147 -1.97 -14.85 -6.84
N GLY A 148 -0.84 -15.41 -7.27
CA GLY A 148 -0.83 -16.52 -8.23
C GLY A 148 -1.52 -17.78 -7.73
N MET A 149 -1.52 -18.01 -6.41
CA MET A 149 -2.14 -19.17 -5.76
C MET A 149 -3.66 -19.01 -5.62
N ILE A 150 -4.13 -17.83 -5.18
CA ILE A 150 -5.55 -17.60 -4.86
C ILE A 150 -6.33 -16.85 -5.94
N GLY A 151 -5.64 -16.25 -6.91
CA GLY A 151 -6.25 -15.44 -7.98
C GLY A 151 -6.51 -13.99 -7.55
N VAL A 152 -6.91 -13.15 -8.52
CA VAL A 152 -7.20 -11.71 -8.31
C VAL A 152 -8.49 -11.45 -7.51
N ASP A 153 -9.32 -12.45 -7.31
CA ASP A 153 -10.57 -12.36 -6.54
C ASP A 153 -10.63 -13.33 -5.34
N GLY A 154 -9.53 -14.06 -5.06
CA GLY A 154 -9.47 -15.05 -3.99
C GLY A 154 -9.70 -14.48 -2.61
N ALA A 155 -9.33 -13.23 -2.38
CA ALA A 155 -9.59 -12.51 -1.13
C ALA A 155 -10.69 -11.44 -1.27
N LEU A 156 -11.61 -11.58 -2.23
CA LEU A 156 -12.62 -10.56 -2.50
C LEU A 156 -13.43 -10.23 -1.25
N TYR A 157 -13.33 -8.97 -0.83
CA TYR A 157 -13.94 -8.41 0.38
C TYR A 157 -13.50 -9.09 1.68
N LYS A 158 -12.39 -9.79 1.71
CA LYS A 158 -11.83 -10.42 2.92
C LYS A 158 -10.63 -9.61 3.46
N SER A 159 -10.30 -9.83 4.73
CA SER A 159 -9.05 -9.39 5.33
C SER A 159 -7.99 -10.46 5.12
N MET A 160 -6.80 -10.09 4.69
CA MET A 160 -5.66 -11.00 4.58
C MET A 160 -4.77 -10.80 5.80
N GLU A 161 -4.66 -11.79 6.67
CA GLU A 161 -3.84 -11.73 7.88
C GLU A 161 -2.55 -12.54 7.69
N PHE A 162 -1.41 -11.87 7.87
CA PHE A 162 -0.08 -12.45 7.69
C PHE A 162 0.58 -12.68 9.05
N VAL A 163 0.73 -13.93 9.43
CA VAL A 163 1.27 -14.33 10.73
C VAL A 163 2.37 -15.38 10.57
N GLY A 164 2.90 -15.89 11.65
CA GLY A 164 3.86 -16.99 11.66
C GLY A 164 5.30 -16.54 11.91
N GLU A 165 6.16 -17.51 12.14
CA GLU A 165 7.52 -17.25 12.60
C GLU A 165 8.44 -16.68 11.50
N GLY A 166 8.05 -16.84 10.23
CA GLY A 166 8.78 -16.32 9.08
C GLY A 166 8.68 -14.80 8.92
N ILE A 167 7.65 -14.14 9.48
CA ILE A 167 7.48 -12.67 9.35
C ILE A 167 8.66 -11.88 9.90
N LYS A 168 9.41 -12.44 10.84
CA LYS A 168 10.63 -11.82 11.41
C LYS A 168 11.75 -11.62 10.38
N TYR A 169 11.70 -12.31 9.25
CA TYR A 169 12.67 -12.17 8.16
C TYR A 169 12.22 -11.16 7.10
N LEU A 170 10.99 -10.66 7.18
CA LEU A 170 10.45 -9.64 6.32
C LEU A 170 10.73 -8.26 6.93
N SER A 171 11.40 -7.41 6.18
CA SER A 171 11.62 -6.00 6.57
C SER A 171 10.29 -5.24 6.64
N MET A 172 10.29 -4.02 7.17
CA MET A 172 9.09 -3.17 7.10
C MET A 172 8.72 -2.84 5.65
N ASP A 173 9.71 -2.64 4.78
CA ASP A 173 9.46 -2.39 3.36
C ASP A 173 8.81 -3.59 2.67
N ASP A 174 9.21 -4.82 3.00
CA ASP A 174 8.54 -6.06 2.55
C ASP A 174 7.09 -6.14 3.03
N ARG A 175 6.84 -5.84 4.32
CA ARG A 175 5.49 -5.88 4.89
C ARG A 175 4.59 -4.82 4.24
N PHE A 176 5.11 -3.62 4.01
CA PHE A 176 4.38 -2.60 3.27
C PHE A 176 4.05 -3.04 1.85
N THR A 177 4.97 -3.70 1.16
CA THR A 177 4.74 -4.26 -0.18
C THR A 177 3.65 -5.33 -0.17
N ILE A 178 3.68 -6.26 0.78
CA ILE A 178 2.69 -7.33 0.91
C ILE A 178 1.30 -6.73 1.21
N ALA A 179 1.21 -5.86 2.20
CA ALA A 179 -0.04 -5.21 2.58
C ALA A 179 -0.59 -4.33 1.45
N ASN A 180 0.28 -3.60 0.73
CA ASN A 180 -0.07 -2.77 -0.41
C ASN A 180 -0.78 -3.58 -1.51
N MET A 181 -0.28 -4.76 -1.82
CA MET A 181 -0.81 -5.60 -2.90
C MET A 181 -1.95 -6.53 -2.45
N ALA A 182 -2.44 -6.46 -1.25
CA ALA A 182 -3.63 -7.21 -0.84
C ALA A 182 -4.85 -6.89 -1.70
N ILE A 183 -4.95 -5.65 -2.19
CA ILE A 183 -6.03 -5.24 -3.10
C ILE A 183 -5.98 -5.97 -4.44
N GLU A 184 -4.81 -6.40 -4.91
CA GLU A 184 -4.65 -7.15 -6.16
C GLU A 184 -5.24 -8.57 -6.10
N ALA A 185 -5.49 -9.07 -4.89
CA ALA A 185 -6.26 -10.30 -4.64
C ALA A 185 -7.74 -10.02 -4.29
N GLY A 186 -8.19 -8.76 -4.38
CA GLY A 186 -9.53 -8.32 -3.99
C GLY A 186 -9.71 -8.06 -2.49
N GLY A 187 -8.64 -8.13 -1.71
CA GLY A 187 -8.66 -7.96 -0.25
C GLY A 187 -9.04 -6.55 0.19
N LYS A 188 -9.76 -6.47 1.29
CA LYS A 188 -10.06 -5.19 1.95
C LYS A 188 -8.85 -4.59 2.61
N ASN A 189 -8.02 -5.40 3.23
CA ASN A 189 -6.71 -5.02 3.74
C ASN A 189 -5.77 -6.24 3.80
N GLY A 190 -4.48 -5.95 3.96
CA GLY A 190 -3.49 -6.94 4.36
C GLY A 190 -2.89 -6.50 5.69
N ILE A 191 -3.00 -7.30 6.74
CA ILE A 191 -2.64 -6.90 8.09
C ILE A 191 -1.53 -7.79 8.67
N PHE A 192 -0.57 -7.17 9.34
CA PHE A 192 0.48 -7.82 10.12
C PHE A 192 0.28 -7.57 11.60
N PRO A 193 0.64 -8.52 12.47
CA PRO A 193 0.71 -8.27 13.91
C PRO A 193 1.81 -7.25 14.23
N VAL A 194 1.64 -6.56 15.34
CA VAL A 194 2.63 -5.59 15.82
C VAL A 194 3.72 -6.31 16.60
N ASP A 195 4.87 -6.49 15.97
CA ASP A 195 6.06 -7.03 16.60
C ASP A 195 7.09 -5.94 16.97
N ASP A 196 8.27 -6.35 17.44
CA ASP A 196 9.30 -5.41 17.86
C ASP A 196 9.81 -4.55 16.69
N LEU A 197 9.84 -5.08 15.47
CA LEU A 197 10.23 -4.33 14.27
C LEU A 197 9.20 -3.23 13.96
N THR A 198 7.93 -3.57 13.99
CA THR A 198 6.83 -2.61 13.78
C THR A 198 6.80 -1.54 14.87
N ARG A 199 7.00 -1.95 16.15
CA ARG A 199 7.11 -0.98 17.27
C ARG A 199 8.28 -0.03 17.11
N ALA A 200 9.45 -0.54 16.68
CA ALA A 200 10.63 0.29 16.44
C ALA A 200 10.36 1.31 15.33
N TYR A 201 9.78 0.87 14.22
CA TYR A 201 9.40 1.75 13.12
C TYR A 201 8.44 2.86 13.57
N MET A 202 7.37 2.50 14.27
CA MET A 202 6.40 3.49 14.75
C MET A 202 7.00 4.48 15.74
N LYS A 203 7.89 4.03 16.64
CA LYS A 203 8.58 4.92 17.60
C LYS A 203 9.55 5.89 16.93
N GLU A 204 10.16 5.49 15.83
CA GLU A 204 11.05 6.36 15.06
C GLU A 204 10.27 7.46 14.33
N HIS A 205 9.12 7.12 13.75
CA HIS A 205 8.38 8.01 12.86
C HIS A 205 7.21 8.74 13.52
N SER A 206 6.62 8.23 14.60
CA SER A 206 5.42 8.81 15.22
C SER A 206 5.59 9.11 16.69
N LYS A 207 4.96 10.22 17.11
CA LYS A 207 4.77 10.56 18.54
C LYS A 207 3.36 10.22 19.04
N ARG A 208 2.50 9.70 18.16
CA ARG A 208 1.13 9.34 18.49
C ARG A 208 1.12 8.08 19.37
N PRO A 209 0.22 7.98 20.35
CA PRO A 209 -0.06 6.71 20.99
C PRO A 209 -0.68 5.74 19.95
N PHE A 210 -0.43 4.45 20.12
CA PHE A 210 -1.00 3.40 19.29
C PHE A 210 -1.52 2.25 20.15
N VAL A 211 -2.41 1.46 19.58
CA VAL A 211 -3.01 0.29 20.22
C VAL A 211 -2.68 -0.94 19.39
N GLU A 212 -2.19 -1.97 20.04
CA GLU A 212 -1.90 -3.25 19.41
C GLU A 212 -3.10 -4.17 19.55
N TYR A 213 -3.54 -4.74 18.45
CA TYR A 213 -4.57 -5.77 18.42
C TYR A 213 -3.97 -7.07 17.92
N GLU A 214 -4.37 -8.16 18.52
CA GLU A 214 -4.03 -9.52 18.11
C GLU A 214 -5.33 -10.31 17.92
N ALA A 215 -5.28 -11.35 17.10
CA ALA A 215 -6.40 -12.26 16.95
C ALA A 215 -6.65 -13.02 18.25
N ASP A 216 -7.90 -13.24 18.59
CA ASP A 216 -8.29 -14.08 19.72
C ASP A 216 -7.82 -15.53 19.48
N ALA A 217 -7.58 -16.29 20.56
CA ALA A 217 -7.08 -17.66 20.46
C ALA A 217 -8.04 -18.61 19.73
N ASP A 218 -9.31 -18.26 19.68
CA ASP A 218 -10.41 -18.98 19.02
C ASP A 218 -10.89 -18.26 17.75
N ALA A 219 -10.09 -17.36 17.18
CA ALA A 219 -10.42 -16.66 15.94
C ALA A 219 -10.66 -17.67 14.80
N GLU A 220 -11.77 -17.47 14.08
CA GLU A 220 -12.14 -18.29 12.95
C GLU A 220 -11.72 -17.62 11.63
N TYR A 221 -11.21 -18.42 10.69
CA TYR A 221 -10.81 -17.96 9.37
C TYR A 221 -11.58 -18.74 8.28
N ASP A 222 -11.92 -18.07 7.19
CA ASP A 222 -12.53 -18.74 6.05
C ASP A 222 -11.58 -19.75 5.41
N GLU A 223 -10.30 -19.38 5.35
CA GLU A 223 -9.24 -20.19 4.74
C GLU A 223 -7.92 -19.94 5.48
N GLU A 224 -7.07 -20.95 5.53
CA GLU A 224 -5.72 -20.87 6.08
C GLU A 224 -4.71 -21.45 5.10
N TYR A 225 -3.63 -20.71 4.84
CA TYR A 225 -2.54 -21.12 3.98
C TYR A 225 -1.21 -21.05 4.72
N THR A 226 -0.30 -21.95 4.40
CA THR A 226 1.10 -21.88 4.87
C THR A 226 2.02 -21.54 3.71
N ILE A 227 2.81 -20.49 3.87
CA ILE A 227 3.78 -20.03 2.89
C ILE A 227 5.17 -20.22 3.46
N ASP A 228 5.94 -21.14 2.89
CA ASP A 228 7.32 -21.40 3.28
C ASP A 228 8.28 -20.55 2.44
N LEU A 229 8.82 -19.50 3.08
CA LEU A 229 9.75 -18.57 2.43
C LEU A 229 11.00 -19.25 1.88
N SER A 230 11.42 -20.39 2.46
CA SER A 230 12.63 -21.11 2.03
C SER A 230 12.44 -21.83 0.69
N THR A 231 11.22 -22.01 0.24
CA THR A 231 10.90 -22.67 -1.02
C THR A 231 10.51 -21.70 -2.14
N LEU A 232 10.32 -20.42 -1.80
CA LEU A 232 9.94 -19.41 -2.78
C LEU A 232 11.05 -19.16 -3.78
N LYS A 233 10.65 -18.90 -5.01
CA LYS A 233 11.53 -18.45 -6.09
C LYS A 233 11.13 -17.06 -6.54
N SER A 234 12.09 -16.31 -7.11
CA SER A 234 11.78 -15.02 -7.72
C SER A 234 10.64 -15.16 -8.72
N THR A 235 9.61 -14.35 -8.55
CA THR A 235 8.34 -14.47 -9.25
C THR A 235 8.06 -13.22 -10.07
N VAL A 236 7.54 -13.40 -11.27
CA VAL A 236 7.07 -12.34 -12.15
C VAL A 236 5.63 -12.59 -12.59
N SER A 237 4.87 -11.51 -12.76
CA SER A 237 3.53 -11.58 -13.35
C SER A 237 3.58 -11.17 -14.81
N PHE A 238 2.88 -11.92 -15.64
CA PHE A 238 2.70 -11.62 -17.05
C PHE A 238 1.39 -10.86 -17.30
N PRO A 239 1.27 -10.11 -18.40
CA PRO A 239 0.00 -9.50 -18.78
C PRO A 239 -1.12 -10.55 -18.90
N HIS A 240 -2.37 -10.20 -18.60
CA HIS A 240 -2.81 -8.84 -18.21
C HIS A 240 -3.24 -8.75 -16.74
N LEU A 241 -3.15 -9.84 -15.98
CA LEU A 241 -3.59 -9.92 -14.57
C LEU A 241 -2.39 -10.26 -13.66
N PRO A 242 -2.35 -9.75 -12.44
CA PRO A 242 -1.24 -10.00 -11.51
C PRO A 242 -1.15 -11.47 -11.04
N ASP A 243 -2.20 -12.27 -11.16
CA ASP A 243 -2.21 -13.71 -10.89
C ASP A 243 -1.60 -14.58 -11.99
N ASN A 244 -1.32 -14.00 -13.16
CA ASN A 244 -0.58 -14.70 -14.21
C ASN A 244 0.92 -14.79 -13.88
N THR A 245 1.21 -15.42 -12.75
CA THR A 245 2.55 -15.53 -12.19
C THR A 245 3.35 -16.69 -12.77
N ARG A 246 4.66 -16.50 -12.85
CA ARG A 246 5.65 -17.54 -13.16
C ARG A 246 6.90 -17.32 -12.33
N THR A 247 7.59 -18.40 -12.01
CA THR A 247 8.93 -18.29 -11.47
C THR A 247 9.90 -17.87 -12.56
N ILE A 248 10.98 -17.18 -12.20
CA ILE A 248 11.96 -16.69 -13.17
C ILE A 248 12.55 -17.81 -14.06
N ASP A 249 12.62 -19.03 -13.54
CA ASP A 249 13.12 -20.20 -14.27
C ASP A 249 12.17 -20.62 -15.43
N GLU A 250 10.90 -20.22 -15.35
CA GLU A 250 9.88 -20.54 -16.35
C GLU A 250 9.72 -19.41 -17.40
N VAL A 251 10.42 -18.27 -17.18
CA VAL A 251 10.38 -17.14 -18.09
C VAL A 251 11.35 -17.38 -19.24
N GLY A 252 10.84 -17.43 -20.45
CA GLY A 252 11.65 -17.51 -21.66
C GLY A 252 12.28 -16.16 -22.03
N ASP A 253 12.80 -16.07 -23.24
CA ASP A 253 13.39 -14.82 -23.78
C ASP A 253 12.29 -13.79 -24.08
N VAL A 254 12.13 -12.82 -23.20
CA VAL A 254 11.13 -11.74 -23.31
C VAL A 254 11.87 -10.43 -23.66
N LYS A 255 11.55 -9.86 -24.82
CA LYS A 255 12.07 -8.53 -25.18
C LYS A 255 11.28 -7.45 -24.44
N ILE A 256 12.03 -6.52 -23.87
CA ILE A 256 11.49 -5.36 -23.17
C ILE A 256 12.02 -4.07 -23.77
N ASP A 257 11.21 -3.03 -23.82
CA ASP A 257 11.55 -1.70 -24.33
C ASP A 257 11.73 -0.68 -23.20
N GLN A 258 11.09 -0.93 -22.05
CA GLN A 258 11.14 -0.05 -20.90
C GLN A 258 11.12 -0.80 -19.59
N VAL A 259 11.88 -0.29 -18.62
CA VAL A 259 11.87 -0.71 -17.22
C VAL A 259 11.46 0.46 -16.34
N VAL A 260 10.55 0.23 -15.41
CA VAL A 260 10.22 1.19 -14.34
C VAL A 260 10.54 0.54 -13.01
N ILE A 261 11.39 1.20 -12.21
CA ILE A 261 11.75 0.79 -10.85
C ILE A 261 11.15 1.82 -9.92
N GLY A 262 10.22 1.40 -9.06
CA GLY A 262 9.55 2.30 -8.13
C GLY A 262 8.06 2.04 -8.02
N SER A 263 7.32 2.99 -7.54
CA SER A 263 5.88 3.03 -7.24
C SER A 263 5.58 2.97 -5.74
N CYS A 264 4.30 3.08 -5.36
CA CYS A 264 3.85 2.91 -3.97
C CYS A 264 4.16 1.51 -3.41
N THR A 265 4.29 0.51 -4.29
CA THR A 265 4.58 -0.87 -3.91
C THR A 265 6.06 -1.08 -3.62
N ASN A 266 6.94 -0.71 -4.55
CA ASN A 266 8.39 -0.98 -4.49
C ASN A 266 9.22 0.22 -4.96
N GLY A 267 9.20 1.31 -4.22
CA GLY A 267 9.99 2.52 -4.48
C GLY A 267 10.70 3.02 -3.22
N ARG A 268 10.67 2.24 -2.15
CA ARG A 268 11.34 2.56 -0.89
C ARG A 268 12.84 2.38 -1.01
N MET A 269 13.57 2.92 -0.05
CA MET A 269 15.04 2.94 -0.11
C MET A 269 15.66 1.54 -0.15
N GLU A 270 15.06 0.55 0.46
CA GLU A 270 15.52 -0.83 0.41
C GLU A 270 15.41 -1.43 -0.99
N ASP A 271 14.27 -1.20 -1.67
CA ASP A 271 14.05 -1.61 -3.06
C ASP A 271 15.09 -1.00 -4.00
N LEU A 272 15.34 0.32 -3.84
CA LEU A 272 16.30 1.03 -4.68
C LEU A 272 17.76 0.59 -4.42
N ARG A 273 18.11 0.25 -3.16
CA ARG A 273 19.43 -0.30 -2.83
C ARG A 273 19.62 -1.68 -3.45
N THR A 274 18.59 -2.54 -3.38
CA THR A 274 18.58 -3.86 -4.01
C THR A 274 18.77 -3.75 -5.53
N ALA A 275 18.00 -2.88 -6.18
CA ALA A 275 18.14 -2.62 -7.61
C ALA A 275 19.54 -2.10 -7.96
N ALA A 276 20.07 -1.18 -7.16
CA ALA A 276 21.42 -0.61 -7.36
C ALA A 276 22.52 -1.66 -7.20
N GLU A 277 22.38 -2.59 -6.24
CA GLU A 277 23.34 -3.70 -6.06
C GLU A 277 23.38 -4.61 -7.28
N ILE A 278 22.21 -4.97 -7.83
CA ILE A 278 22.09 -5.81 -9.03
C ILE A 278 22.67 -5.11 -10.27
N LEU A 279 22.44 -3.81 -10.40
CA LEU A 279 22.86 -3.02 -11.58
C LEU A 279 24.28 -2.47 -11.48
N LYS A 280 24.93 -2.57 -10.32
CA LYS A 280 26.27 -2.02 -10.09
C LYS A 280 27.28 -2.52 -11.13
N GLY A 281 27.96 -1.58 -11.79
CA GLY A 281 28.96 -1.86 -12.83
C GLY A 281 28.39 -2.28 -14.17
N LYS A 282 27.07 -2.32 -14.33
CA LYS A 282 26.39 -2.65 -15.59
C LYS A 282 25.93 -1.39 -16.31
N LYS A 283 25.66 -1.51 -17.60
CA LYS A 283 25.06 -0.45 -18.42
C LYS A 283 23.70 -0.91 -18.94
N VAL A 284 22.77 0.03 -19.04
CA VAL A 284 21.47 -0.19 -19.68
C VAL A 284 21.69 -0.64 -21.12
N ALA A 285 20.97 -1.66 -21.55
CA ALA A 285 21.04 -2.16 -22.93
C ALA A 285 20.63 -1.06 -23.92
N LYS A 286 21.30 -1.04 -25.10
CA LYS A 286 21.00 -0.06 -26.13
C LYS A 286 19.55 -0.17 -26.59
N GLY A 287 18.82 0.94 -26.58
CA GLY A 287 17.42 1.01 -26.98
C GLY A 287 16.43 0.80 -25.83
N LEU A 288 16.89 0.36 -24.65
CA LEU A 288 16.07 0.22 -23.47
C LEU A 288 15.99 1.54 -22.69
N ARG A 289 14.79 1.94 -22.28
CA ARG A 289 14.57 3.07 -21.37
C ARG A 289 14.39 2.55 -19.94
N VAL A 290 15.13 3.14 -18.99
CA VAL A 290 14.98 2.84 -17.57
C VAL A 290 14.53 4.10 -16.85
N ILE A 291 13.46 4.00 -16.05
CA ILE A 291 12.91 5.06 -15.23
C ILE A 291 12.99 4.59 -13.78
N VAL A 292 13.50 5.43 -12.89
CA VAL A 292 13.54 5.16 -11.45
C VAL A 292 12.69 6.22 -10.75
N ILE A 293 11.71 5.79 -9.98
CA ILE A 293 10.79 6.64 -9.22
C ILE A 293 10.94 6.26 -7.74
N ARG A 294 11.44 7.19 -6.95
CA ARG A 294 11.50 7.04 -5.50
C ARG A 294 10.13 7.33 -4.90
N SER A 295 9.70 6.49 -3.95
CA SER A 295 8.57 6.77 -3.07
C SER A 295 8.95 7.69 -1.92
#